data_37dbe673907c85c4cea3c9a2695676a9
#
_entry.id   37dbe673907c85c4cea3c9a2695676a9
#
_cell.length_a   1.000
_cell.length_b   1.000
_cell.length_c   1.000
_cell.angle_alpha   90.00
_cell.angle_beta   90.00
_cell.angle_gamma   90.00
#
_symmetry.space_group_name_H-M   'P 1'
#
loop_
_entity.id
_entity.type
_entity.pdbx_description
1 polymer ?
#
loop_
_entity_poly.entity_id
_entity_poly.type
_entity_poly.pdbx_seq_one_letter_code
_entity_poly.pdbx_strand_id
1 'polypeptide(L)'
;MSDDVPFHLPPVDPSAADEVPGASLSPELLAGLLADGDDELAAWTLRHAMDESSRADVYDGLLREAMHLVGERWRSGRWSVAEEHLASRTLLRALERVRPEIGPEGRIGPLAVLAGVAGEQHMIGLACLEQVLAEDGWTVANLGADVPPADLATFVGRNEVALVCLSAMDGGRVGELADAVRAARGARAGTPVLIGGGISSRPGIAATVEADGLAHSLVEALALARRHRPA
;
A
#
# COMPACT_ATOMS: atom_id res chain seq x y z
N MET A 1 32.56 -27.92 -4.80
CA MET A 1 32.56 -27.13 -6.04
C MET A 1 31.14 -26.61 -6.16
N SER A 2 30.95 -25.34 -5.79
CA SER A 2 29.66 -24.65 -5.81
C SER A 2 29.51 -24.03 -7.20
N ASP A 3 28.55 -24.48 -7.98
CA ASP A 3 28.25 -23.88 -9.28
C ASP A 3 27.57 -22.51 -9.03
N ASP A 4 28.44 -21.50 -8.96
CA ASP A 4 28.02 -20.10 -9.05
C ASP A 4 27.53 -19.84 -10.48
N VAL A 5 26.24 -20.00 -10.72
CA VAL A 5 25.61 -19.49 -11.94
C VAL A 5 25.38 -17.98 -11.73
N PRO A 6 26.09 -17.12 -12.47
CA PRO A 6 25.83 -15.68 -12.34
C PRO A 6 24.39 -15.37 -12.75
N PHE A 7 23.70 -14.60 -11.92
CA PHE A 7 22.38 -14.07 -12.19
C PHE A 7 22.41 -13.27 -13.50
N HIS A 8 21.78 -13.81 -14.53
CA HIS A 8 21.70 -13.16 -15.84
C HIS A 8 20.22 -13.04 -16.21
N LEU A 9 19.70 -11.81 -16.21
CA LEU A 9 18.40 -11.52 -16.78
C LEU A 9 18.51 -11.70 -18.31
N PRO A 10 17.74 -12.60 -18.94
CA PRO A 10 17.63 -12.61 -20.39
C PRO A 10 16.96 -11.30 -20.86
N PRO A 11 17.35 -10.75 -21.99
CA PRO A 11 16.66 -9.59 -22.54
C PRO A 11 15.20 -9.96 -22.85
N VAL A 12 14.27 -9.22 -22.27
CA VAL A 12 12.83 -9.37 -22.54
C VAL A 12 12.56 -8.78 -23.93
N ASP A 13 12.08 -9.61 -24.84
CA ASP A 13 11.55 -9.16 -26.12
C ASP A 13 10.21 -8.46 -25.85
N PRO A 14 10.09 -7.16 -26.11
CA PRO A 14 8.84 -6.42 -25.90
C PRO A 14 7.66 -6.92 -26.76
N SER A 15 7.91 -7.71 -27.79
CA SER A 15 6.86 -8.36 -28.58
C SER A 15 6.27 -9.61 -27.91
N ALA A 16 6.93 -10.16 -26.89
CA ALA A 16 6.42 -11.30 -26.11
C ALA A 16 5.34 -10.92 -25.09
N ALA A 17 5.10 -9.64 -24.86
CA ALA A 17 4.07 -9.16 -23.94
C ALA A 17 2.63 -9.44 -24.43
N ASP A 18 2.44 -9.68 -25.73
CA ASP A 18 1.14 -10.02 -26.31
C ASP A 18 0.84 -11.54 -26.30
N GLU A 19 1.80 -12.37 -25.89
CA GLU A 19 1.65 -13.83 -25.87
C GLU A 19 2.16 -14.45 -24.56
N VAL A 20 1.44 -14.26 -23.45
CA VAL A 20 1.40 -15.26 -22.38
C VAL A 20 0.06 -15.99 -22.49
N PRO A 21 -0.11 -16.91 -23.48
CA PRO A 21 -1.34 -17.65 -23.63
C PRO A 21 -1.43 -18.66 -22.50
N GLY A 22 -2.38 -18.46 -21.59
CA GLY A 22 -2.77 -19.46 -20.59
C GLY A 22 -2.02 -19.45 -19.26
N ALA A 23 -1.17 -18.48 -18.94
CA ALA A 23 -0.68 -18.30 -17.59
C ALA A 23 -1.82 -17.75 -16.72
N SER A 24 -2.35 -18.57 -15.83
CA SER A 24 -3.31 -18.11 -14.82
C SER A 24 -2.63 -17.01 -14.00
N LEU A 25 -3.24 -15.81 -13.92
CA LEU A 25 -2.78 -14.75 -13.05
C LEU A 25 -2.81 -15.28 -11.62
N SER A 26 -1.64 -15.52 -11.03
CA SER A 26 -1.54 -16.11 -9.69
C SER A 26 -0.56 -15.34 -8.81
N PRO A 27 -0.72 -15.44 -7.48
CA PRO A 27 0.24 -14.86 -6.54
C PRO A 27 1.68 -15.35 -6.75
N GLU A 28 1.86 -16.63 -7.14
CA GLU A 28 3.16 -17.24 -7.39
C GLU A 28 3.84 -16.62 -8.62
N LEU A 29 3.07 -16.40 -9.70
CA LEU A 29 3.56 -15.71 -10.89
C LEU A 29 4.02 -14.30 -10.53
N LEU A 30 3.16 -13.53 -9.87
CA LEU A 30 3.50 -12.15 -9.49
C LEU A 30 4.73 -12.13 -8.56
N ALA A 31 4.79 -12.99 -7.54
CA ALA A 31 5.94 -13.07 -6.64
C ALA A 31 7.25 -13.44 -7.37
N GLY A 32 7.18 -14.28 -8.40
CA GLY A 32 8.31 -14.61 -9.28
C GLY A 32 8.82 -13.39 -10.04
N LEU A 33 7.92 -12.68 -10.71
CA LEU A 33 8.24 -11.46 -11.48
C LEU A 33 8.86 -10.37 -10.59
N LEU A 34 8.35 -10.21 -9.37
CA LEU A 34 8.90 -9.26 -8.41
C LEU A 34 10.32 -9.63 -7.99
N ALA A 35 10.60 -10.92 -7.80
CA ALA A 35 11.93 -11.42 -7.47
C ALA A 35 12.94 -11.23 -8.61
N ASP A 36 12.47 -11.40 -9.85
CA ASP A 36 13.27 -11.22 -11.06
C ASP A 36 13.53 -9.75 -11.41
N GLY A 37 12.87 -8.82 -10.70
CA GLY A 37 13.02 -7.39 -10.94
C GLY A 37 12.20 -6.87 -12.13
N ASP A 38 11.27 -7.68 -12.66
CA ASP A 38 10.46 -7.36 -13.84
C ASP A 38 9.21 -6.56 -13.46
N ASP A 39 9.36 -5.26 -13.33
CA ASP A 39 8.27 -4.36 -13.00
C ASP A 39 7.30 -4.11 -14.17
N GLU A 40 7.72 -4.36 -15.42
CA GLU A 40 6.86 -4.22 -16.59
C GLU A 40 5.84 -5.35 -16.65
N LEU A 41 6.30 -6.59 -16.54
CA LEU A 41 5.40 -7.75 -16.56
C LEU A 41 4.57 -7.86 -15.28
N ALA A 42 5.11 -7.44 -14.12
CA ALA A 42 4.35 -7.32 -12.89
C ALA A 42 3.21 -6.28 -13.03
N ALA A 43 3.47 -5.13 -13.64
CA ALA A 43 2.44 -4.11 -13.93
C ALA A 43 1.40 -4.62 -14.93
N TRP A 44 1.83 -5.33 -15.98
CA TRP A 44 0.95 -5.99 -16.92
C TRP A 44 0.02 -6.98 -16.20
N THR A 45 0.57 -7.83 -15.34
CA THR A 45 -0.19 -8.82 -14.54
C THR A 45 -1.26 -8.14 -13.68
N LEU A 46 -0.90 -7.07 -12.98
CA LEU A 46 -1.86 -6.31 -12.16
C LEU A 46 -2.94 -5.65 -13.02
N ARG A 47 -2.58 -5.07 -14.16
CA ARG A 47 -3.55 -4.41 -15.06
C ARG A 47 -4.57 -5.39 -15.61
N HIS A 48 -4.13 -6.56 -16.07
CA HIS A 48 -5.04 -7.60 -16.58
C HIS A 48 -5.95 -8.17 -15.48
N ALA A 49 -5.47 -8.27 -14.25
CA ALA A 49 -6.33 -8.66 -13.13
C ALA A 49 -7.42 -7.59 -12.85
N MET A 50 -7.13 -6.31 -13.11
CA MET A 50 -8.09 -5.20 -12.97
C MET A 50 -9.12 -5.14 -14.10
N ASP A 51 -8.96 -5.87 -15.19
CA ASP A 51 -9.98 -5.97 -16.25
C ASP A 51 -11.24 -6.74 -15.76
N GLU A 52 -11.08 -7.62 -14.76
CA GLU A 52 -12.17 -8.46 -14.23
C GLU A 52 -12.57 -8.11 -12.79
N SER A 53 -11.78 -7.30 -12.08
CA SER A 53 -11.96 -7.00 -10.66
C SER A 53 -11.60 -5.56 -10.33
N SER A 54 -12.15 -5.03 -9.24
CA SER A 54 -11.75 -3.70 -8.79
C SER A 54 -10.27 -3.67 -8.37
N ARG A 55 -9.64 -2.49 -8.46
CA ARG A 55 -8.27 -2.28 -7.98
C ARG A 55 -8.09 -2.73 -6.53
N ALA A 56 -9.04 -2.40 -5.66
CA ALA A 56 -9.00 -2.79 -4.26
C ALA A 56 -9.02 -4.32 -4.09
N ASP A 57 -9.86 -5.03 -4.85
CA ASP A 57 -9.93 -6.49 -4.80
C ASP A 57 -8.64 -7.14 -5.33
N VAL A 58 -8.06 -6.62 -6.43
CA VAL A 58 -6.79 -7.11 -6.97
C VAL A 58 -5.65 -6.92 -5.96
N TYR A 59 -5.62 -5.79 -5.26
CA TYR A 59 -4.59 -5.51 -4.26
C TYR A 59 -4.80 -6.33 -2.98
N ASP A 60 -6.04 -6.51 -2.54
CA ASP A 60 -6.36 -7.33 -1.37
C ASP A 60 -6.20 -8.84 -1.62
N GLY A 61 -6.36 -9.28 -2.87
CA GLY A 61 -6.17 -10.66 -3.29
C GLY A 61 -4.76 -10.91 -3.84
N LEU A 62 -4.61 -10.77 -5.15
CA LEU A 62 -3.42 -11.15 -5.90
C LEU A 62 -2.12 -10.53 -5.36
N LEU A 63 -2.12 -9.21 -5.14
CA LEU A 63 -0.91 -8.52 -4.70
C LEU A 63 -0.54 -8.87 -3.25
N ARG A 64 -1.50 -8.87 -2.33
CA ARG A 64 -1.24 -9.19 -0.92
C ARG A 64 -0.73 -10.61 -0.76
N GLU A 65 -1.31 -11.59 -1.46
CA GLU A 65 -0.86 -12.98 -1.41
C GLU A 65 0.54 -13.14 -2.02
N ALA A 66 0.85 -12.46 -3.13
CA ALA A 66 2.20 -12.44 -3.69
C ALA A 66 3.23 -11.90 -2.70
N MET A 67 2.91 -10.79 -2.01
CA MET A 67 3.81 -10.22 -1.00
C MET A 67 3.89 -11.10 0.26
N HIS A 68 2.85 -11.84 0.59
CA HIS A 68 2.91 -12.85 1.65
C HIS A 68 3.91 -13.96 1.29
N LEU A 69 3.90 -14.45 0.05
CA LEU A 69 4.88 -15.43 -0.45
C LEU A 69 6.31 -14.87 -0.41
N VAL A 70 6.52 -13.62 -0.79
CA VAL A 70 7.82 -12.93 -0.67
C VAL A 70 8.30 -12.94 0.78
N GLY A 71 7.44 -12.51 1.70
CA GLY A 71 7.75 -12.48 3.14
C GLY A 71 8.02 -13.86 3.74
N GLU A 72 7.29 -14.90 3.30
CA GLU A 72 7.54 -16.28 3.75
C GLU A 72 8.88 -16.83 3.24
N ARG A 73 9.27 -16.53 1.99
CA ARG A 73 10.57 -16.94 1.44
C ARG A 73 11.71 -16.28 2.21
N TRP A 74 11.59 -14.99 2.55
CA TRP A 74 12.55 -14.31 3.39
C TRP A 74 12.57 -14.89 4.82
N ARG A 75 11.44 -15.05 5.48
CA ARG A 75 11.35 -15.53 6.86
C ARG A 75 11.88 -16.97 7.02
N SER A 76 11.69 -17.81 6.00
CA SER A 76 12.23 -19.19 5.96
C SER A 76 13.71 -19.26 5.59
N GLY A 77 14.37 -18.15 5.30
CA GLY A 77 15.77 -18.11 4.88
C GLY A 77 16.02 -18.58 3.44
N ARG A 78 14.94 -18.82 2.66
CA ARG A 78 15.06 -19.16 1.23
C ARG A 78 15.48 -17.95 0.40
N TRP A 79 15.14 -16.74 0.87
CA TRP A 79 15.56 -15.47 0.29
C TRP A 79 16.34 -14.65 1.30
N SER A 80 17.32 -13.94 0.81
CA SER A 80 18.05 -12.92 1.56
C SER A 80 17.22 -11.64 1.70
N VAL A 81 17.63 -10.75 2.59
CA VAL A 81 17.08 -9.38 2.69
C VAL A 81 17.19 -8.65 1.35
N ALA A 82 18.27 -8.89 0.57
CA ALA A 82 18.45 -8.23 -0.73
C ALA A 82 17.40 -8.65 -1.75
N GLU A 83 17.00 -9.92 -1.78
CA GLU A 83 15.95 -10.43 -2.68
C GLU A 83 14.55 -9.91 -2.26
N GLU A 84 14.26 -9.87 -0.96
CA GLU A 84 13.03 -9.25 -0.45
C GLU A 84 12.97 -7.76 -0.82
N HIS A 85 14.06 -7.03 -0.63
CA HIS A 85 14.12 -5.60 -0.99
C HIS A 85 13.98 -5.39 -2.51
N LEU A 86 14.56 -6.25 -3.34
CA LEU A 86 14.38 -6.20 -4.78
C LEU A 86 12.91 -6.38 -5.14
N ALA A 87 12.25 -7.41 -4.60
CA ALA A 87 10.83 -7.67 -4.86
C ALA A 87 9.95 -6.50 -4.43
N SER A 88 10.15 -5.96 -3.22
CA SER A 88 9.40 -4.81 -2.71
C SER A 88 9.59 -3.56 -3.56
N ARG A 89 10.82 -3.28 -4.04
CA ARG A 89 11.13 -2.17 -4.93
C ARG A 89 10.53 -2.35 -6.32
N THR A 90 10.57 -3.58 -6.85
CA THR A 90 9.95 -3.92 -8.13
C THR A 90 8.45 -3.71 -8.09
N LEU A 91 7.79 -4.14 -6.99
CA LEU A 91 6.37 -3.88 -6.82
C LEU A 91 6.03 -2.39 -6.78
N LEU A 92 6.80 -1.57 -6.05
CA LEU A 92 6.55 -0.12 -6.03
C LEU A 92 6.66 0.51 -7.44
N ARG A 93 7.62 0.06 -8.27
CA ARG A 93 7.70 0.51 -9.67
C ARG A 93 6.52 0.02 -10.50
N ALA A 94 6.09 -1.23 -10.32
CA ALA A 94 4.92 -1.76 -11.00
C ALA A 94 3.64 -0.99 -10.62
N LEU A 95 3.47 -0.65 -9.34
CA LEU A 95 2.35 0.19 -8.87
C LEU A 95 2.34 1.58 -9.53
N GLU A 96 3.50 2.22 -9.69
CA GLU A 96 3.57 3.50 -10.42
C GLU A 96 3.13 3.37 -11.89
N ARG A 97 3.42 2.23 -12.55
CA ARG A 97 3.01 1.97 -13.94
C ARG A 97 1.51 1.72 -14.10
N VAL A 98 0.83 1.24 -13.05
CA VAL A 98 -0.62 0.99 -13.05
C VAL A 98 -1.42 2.08 -12.34
N ARG A 99 -0.77 3.19 -12.01
CA ARG A 99 -1.41 4.32 -11.35
C ARG A 99 -2.64 4.78 -12.14
N PRO A 100 -3.78 5.07 -11.48
CA PRO A 100 -4.95 5.55 -12.19
C PRO A 100 -4.66 6.91 -12.86
N GLU A 101 -5.10 7.05 -14.10
CA GLU A 101 -5.05 8.32 -14.79
C GLU A 101 -6.12 9.25 -14.23
N ILE A 102 -5.70 10.21 -13.41
CA ILE A 102 -6.59 11.19 -12.81
C ILE A 102 -6.48 12.48 -13.61
N GLY A 103 -7.53 12.79 -14.33
CA GLY A 103 -7.64 14.08 -15.05
C GLY A 103 -7.61 15.27 -14.08
N PRO A 104 -7.47 16.51 -14.61
CA PRO A 104 -7.42 17.73 -13.79
C PRO A 104 -8.62 17.88 -12.84
N GLU A 105 -9.79 17.40 -13.25
CA GLU A 105 -11.03 17.46 -12.46
C GLU A 105 -11.04 16.49 -11.28
N GLY A 106 -10.34 15.34 -11.37
CA GLY A 106 -10.24 14.36 -10.29
C GLY A 106 -9.34 14.80 -9.11
N ARG A 107 -8.64 15.93 -9.25
CA ARG A 107 -7.81 16.52 -8.17
C ARG A 107 -8.57 17.48 -7.26
N ILE A 108 -9.88 17.61 -7.44
CA ILE A 108 -10.76 18.56 -6.71
C ILE A 108 -11.51 17.85 -5.58
N GLY A 109 -11.27 16.59 -5.33
CA GLY A 109 -11.90 15.84 -4.25
C GLY A 109 -11.38 16.22 -2.86
N PRO A 110 -12.09 15.79 -1.80
CA PRO A 110 -11.65 16.02 -0.43
C PRO A 110 -10.26 15.41 -0.17
N LEU A 111 -9.45 16.08 0.66
CA LEU A 111 -8.09 15.67 0.93
C LEU A 111 -8.04 14.54 1.96
N ALA A 112 -7.46 13.40 1.56
CA ALA A 112 -7.04 12.33 2.44
C ALA A 112 -5.52 12.38 2.64
N VAL A 113 -5.07 12.27 3.89
CA VAL A 113 -3.66 12.19 4.25
C VAL A 113 -3.33 10.76 4.67
N LEU A 114 -2.30 10.17 4.06
CA LEU A 114 -1.81 8.83 4.39
C LEU A 114 -0.43 8.95 5.04
N ALA A 115 -0.18 8.20 6.12
CA ALA A 115 1.12 8.19 6.78
C ALA A 115 1.41 6.85 7.48
N GLY A 116 2.63 6.36 7.37
CA GLY A 116 3.20 5.38 8.28
C GLY A 116 3.63 6.09 9.57
N VAL A 117 3.24 5.57 10.73
CA VAL A 117 3.61 6.18 12.01
C VAL A 117 5.12 6.17 12.24
N ALA A 118 5.60 6.95 13.20
CA ALA A 118 7.03 7.02 13.52
C ALA A 118 7.65 5.62 13.67
N GLY A 119 8.77 5.40 12.97
CA GLY A 119 9.48 4.12 12.89
C GLY A 119 8.86 3.07 11.95
N GLU A 120 7.68 3.29 11.36
CA GLU A 120 7.08 2.36 10.39
C GLU A 120 7.71 2.53 9.00
N GLN A 121 8.25 1.44 8.44
CA GLN A 121 8.95 1.45 7.16
C GLN A 121 8.16 0.80 6.02
N HIS A 122 7.02 0.13 6.31
CA HIS A 122 6.21 -0.54 5.30
C HIS A 122 5.36 0.47 4.52
N MET A 123 5.65 0.61 3.23
CA MET A 123 5.04 1.63 2.36
C MET A 123 4.05 1.06 1.35
N ILE A 124 4.12 -0.23 1.03
CA ILE A 124 3.32 -0.84 -0.06
C ILE A 124 1.83 -0.67 0.20
N GLY A 125 1.36 -0.92 1.42
CA GLY A 125 -0.05 -0.74 1.77
C GLY A 125 -0.54 0.71 1.59
N LEU A 126 0.31 1.70 1.92
CA LEU A 126 0.00 3.12 1.70
C LEU A 126 -0.02 3.47 0.21
N ALA A 127 0.91 2.93 -0.60
CA ALA A 127 0.93 3.14 -2.05
C ALA A 127 -0.32 2.53 -2.72
N CYS A 128 -0.76 1.36 -2.28
CA CYS A 128 -2.01 0.76 -2.75
C CYS A 128 -3.24 1.59 -2.34
N LEU A 129 -3.32 2.02 -1.06
CA LEU A 129 -4.44 2.83 -0.57
C LEU A 129 -4.52 4.18 -1.28
N GLU A 130 -3.37 4.81 -1.57
CA GLU A 130 -3.31 6.03 -2.36
C GLU A 130 -4.03 5.88 -3.70
N GLN A 131 -3.75 4.81 -4.44
CA GLN A 131 -4.34 4.57 -5.75
C GLN A 131 -5.84 4.25 -5.66
N VAL A 132 -6.25 3.46 -4.66
CA VAL A 132 -7.66 3.12 -4.43
C VAL A 132 -8.49 4.36 -4.09
N LEU A 133 -7.98 5.22 -3.21
CA LEU A 133 -8.67 6.47 -2.85
C LEU A 133 -8.67 7.48 -4.01
N ALA A 134 -7.56 7.58 -4.74
CA ALA A 134 -7.46 8.48 -5.89
C ALA A 134 -8.45 8.09 -7.00
N GLU A 135 -8.60 6.80 -7.28
CA GLU A 135 -9.58 6.27 -8.23
C GLU A 135 -11.03 6.54 -7.77
N ASP A 136 -11.29 6.56 -6.45
CA ASP A 136 -12.58 6.94 -5.86
C ASP A 136 -12.80 8.48 -5.81
N GLY A 137 -11.88 9.27 -6.35
CA GLY A 137 -12.01 10.71 -6.48
C GLY A 137 -11.60 11.50 -5.22
N TRP A 138 -10.74 10.92 -4.36
CA TRP A 138 -10.07 11.67 -3.31
C TRP A 138 -8.83 12.37 -3.85
N THR A 139 -8.54 13.56 -3.35
CA THR A 139 -7.19 14.11 -3.42
C THR A 139 -6.36 13.45 -2.34
N VAL A 140 -5.24 12.85 -2.69
CA VAL A 140 -4.43 12.08 -1.72
C VAL A 140 -3.07 12.72 -1.52
N ALA A 141 -2.70 12.97 -0.26
CA ALA A 141 -1.35 13.32 0.15
C ALA A 141 -0.76 12.12 0.92
N ASN A 142 0.05 11.32 0.23
CA ASN A 142 0.78 10.21 0.84
C ASN A 142 2.12 10.73 1.38
N LEU A 143 2.23 10.85 2.71
CA LEU A 143 3.43 11.31 3.39
C LEU A 143 4.51 10.22 3.52
N GLY A 144 4.16 8.98 3.18
CA GLY A 144 5.09 7.85 3.22
C GLY A 144 5.31 7.28 4.61
N ALA A 145 6.49 6.69 4.79
CA ALA A 145 6.92 6.00 6.00
C ALA A 145 7.46 6.96 7.08
N ASP A 146 7.49 6.50 8.32
CA ASP A 146 8.22 7.12 9.44
C ASP A 146 7.88 8.60 9.66
N VAL A 147 6.59 8.92 9.68
CA VAL A 147 6.13 10.31 9.85
C VAL A 147 6.02 10.65 11.34
N PRO A 148 6.83 11.62 11.84
CA PRO A 148 6.74 12.06 13.21
C PRO A 148 5.39 12.72 13.52
N PRO A 149 4.79 12.48 14.71
CA PRO A 149 3.49 13.07 15.08
C PRO A 149 3.44 14.60 14.96
N ALA A 150 4.52 15.30 15.28
CA ALA A 150 4.59 16.76 15.20
C ALA A 150 4.53 17.27 13.74
N ASP A 151 5.16 16.53 12.81
CA ASP A 151 5.16 16.88 11.39
C ASP A 151 3.80 16.55 10.76
N LEU A 152 3.19 15.42 11.14
CA LEU A 152 1.80 15.08 10.78
C LEU A 152 0.84 16.18 11.24
N ALA A 153 0.92 16.61 12.50
CA ALA A 153 0.10 17.69 13.05
C ALA A 153 0.28 18.98 12.26
N THR A 154 1.50 19.33 11.92
CA THR A 154 1.82 20.53 11.14
C THR A 154 1.19 20.48 9.76
N PHE A 155 1.28 19.32 9.08
CA PHE A 155 0.69 19.13 7.75
C PHE A 155 -0.85 19.19 7.81
N VAL A 156 -1.46 18.46 8.76
CA VAL A 156 -2.93 18.46 8.95
C VAL A 156 -3.46 19.84 9.31
N GLY A 157 -2.76 20.59 10.15
CA GLY A 157 -3.18 21.92 10.57
C GLY A 157 -3.10 22.99 9.46
N ARG A 158 -2.22 22.80 8.46
CA ARG A 158 -2.04 23.73 7.34
C ARG A 158 -2.96 23.44 6.14
N ASN A 159 -3.63 22.30 6.11
CA ASN A 159 -4.41 21.85 4.98
C ASN A 159 -5.87 21.54 5.40
N GLU A 160 -6.78 21.61 4.45
CA GLU A 160 -8.19 21.22 4.68
C GLU A 160 -8.35 19.70 4.56
N VAL A 161 -7.83 18.97 5.55
CA VAL A 161 -7.84 17.51 5.59
C VAL A 161 -9.22 17.01 5.99
N ALA A 162 -9.79 16.16 5.15
CA ALA A 162 -11.07 15.50 5.38
C ALA A 162 -10.93 14.11 6.03
N LEU A 163 -9.77 13.47 5.86
CA LEU A 163 -9.49 12.11 6.35
C LEU A 163 -8.01 11.93 6.61
N VAL A 164 -7.65 11.27 7.71
CA VAL A 164 -6.29 10.78 7.98
C VAL A 164 -6.31 9.25 8.04
N CYS A 165 -5.41 8.60 7.30
CA CYS A 165 -5.21 7.16 7.33
C CYS A 165 -3.80 6.86 7.84
N LEU A 166 -3.69 6.17 8.97
CA LEU A 166 -2.43 5.79 9.59
C LEU A 166 -2.15 4.31 9.41
N SER A 167 -0.91 3.98 9.10
CA SER A 167 -0.46 2.60 8.93
C SER A 167 0.60 2.22 9.95
N ALA A 168 0.47 1.03 10.55
CA ALA A 168 1.48 0.37 11.34
C ALA A 168 1.38 -1.15 11.17
N MET A 169 2.51 -1.83 11.02
CA MET A 169 2.54 -3.29 10.85
C MET A 169 2.72 -4.02 12.17
N ASP A 170 3.52 -3.50 13.08
CA ASP A 170 3.89 -4.17 14.31
C ASP A 170 3.05 -3.69 15.51
N GLY A 171 2.59 -4.64 16.30
CA GLY A 171 1.91 -4.39 17.58
C GLY A 171 2.76 -3.67 18.64
N GLY A 172 4.08 -3.60 18.46
CA GLY A 172 4.98 -2.79 19.27
C GLY A 172 4.80 -1.28 19.11
N ARG A 173 4.11 -0.83 18.06
CA ARG A 173 3.93 0.60 17.71
C ARG A 173 2.62 1.23 18.20
N VAL A 174 2.01 0.67 19.22
CA VAL A 174 0.76 1.24 19.79
C VAL A 174 0.94 2.64 20.33
N GLY A 175 2.10 2.92 20.94
CA GLY A 175 2.43 4.25 21.46
C GLY A 175 2.52 5.30 20.36
N GLU A 176 3.30 5.02 19.32
CA GLU A 176 3.49 5.88 18.16
C GLU A 176 2.17 6.12 17.40
N LEU A 177 1.35 5.07 17.30
CA LEU A 177 0.03 5.18 16.69
C LEU A 177 -0.90 6.08 17.51
N ALA A 178 -0.94 5.92 18.84
CA ALA A 178 -1.71 6.79 19.73
C ALA A 178 -1.25 8.25 19.65
N ASP A 179 0.08 8.47 19.58
CA ASP A 179 0.66 9.81 19.43
C ASP A 179 0.25 10.45 18.09
N ALA A 180 0.29 9.69 17.00
CA ALA A 180 -0.12 10.16 15.69
C ALA A 180 -1.62 10.49 15.63
N VAL A 181 -2.48 9.66 16.22
CA VAL A 181 -3.94 9.94 16.31
C VAL A 181 -4.19 11.22 17.10
N ARG A 182 -3.57 11.38 18.28
CA ARG A 182 -3.70 12.59 19.10
C ARG A 182 -3.20 13.83 18.35
N ALA A 183 -2.07 13.72 17.64
CA ALA A 183 -1.48 14.79 16.86
C ALA A 183 -2.40 15.26 15.73
N ALA A 184 -2.97 14.34 14.95
CA ALA A 184 -3.90 14.65 13.88
C ALA A 184 -5.16 15.36 14.42
N ARG A 185 -5.77 14.83 15.48
CA ARG A 185 -6.96 15.39 16.12
C ARG A 185 -6.70 16.74 16.77
N GLY A 186 -5.54 16.91 17.41
CA GLY A 186 -5.15 18.18 18.02
C GLY A 186 -4.91 19.28 16.99
N ALA A 187 -4.45 18.92 15.80
CA ALA A 187 -4.23 19.87 14.71
C ALA A 187 -5.52 20.30 14.02
N ARG A 188 -6.48 19.40 13.88
CA ARG A 188 -7.80 19.68 13.28
C ARG A 188 -8.89 18.83 13.95
N ALA A 189 -9.65 19.48 14.83
CA ALA A 189 -10.74 18.82 15.53
C ALA A 189 -11.80 18.30 14.55
N GLY A 190 -12.29 17.07 14.77
CA GLY A 190 -13.33 16.45 13.96
C GLY A 190 -12.84 15.78 12.68
N THR A 191 -11.53 15.84 12.35
CA THR A 191 -10.99 15.04 11.24
C THR A 191 -10.98 13.55 11.60
N PRO A 192 -11.67 12.68 10.84
CA PRO A 192 -11.67 11.25 11.07
C PRO A 192 -10.28 10.65 10.89
N VAL A 193 -9.93 9.67 11.75
CA VAL A 193 -8.66 8.95 11.69
C VAL A 193 -8.96 7.45 11.54
N LEU A 194 -8.53 6.87 10.43
CA LEU A 194 -8.60 5.43 10.17
C LEU A 194 -7.24 4.79 10.39
N ILE A 195 -7.24 3.54 10.82
CA ILE A 195 -6.03 2.75 11.04
C ILE A 195 -6.05 1.52 10.14
N GLY A 196 -4.92 1.25 9.50
CA GLY A 196 -4.64 0.06 8.72
C GLY A 196 -3.28 -0.55 9.04
N GLY A 197 -2.91 -1.55 8.24
CA GLY A 197 -1.70 -2.35 8.44
C GLY A 197 -1.91 -3.50 9.42
N GLY A 198 -0.87 -4.30 9.69
CA GLY A 198 -0.94 -5.49 10.53
C GLY A 198 -1.46 -5.25 11.94
N ILE A 199 -1.24 -4.04 12.49
CA ILE A 199 -1.72 -3.64 13.82
C ILE A 199 -3.25 -3.63 13.90
N SER A 200 -3.96 -3.44 12.80
CA SER A 200 -5.43 -3.43 12.77
C SER A 200 -6.04 -4.76 13.25
N SER A 201 -5.31 -5.86 13.11
CA SER A 201 -5.74 -7.19 13.60
C SER A 201 -5.61 -7.36 15.11
N ARG A 202 -5.02 -6.40 15.83
CA ARG A 202 -4.87 -6.47 17.29
C ARG A 202 -6.20 -6.17 17.99
N PRO A 203 -6.72 -7.06 18.82
CA PRO A 203 -7.97 -6.84 19.54
C PRO A 203 -7.97 -5.55 20.37
N GLY A 204 -9.01 -4.74 20.23
CA GLY A 204 -9.21 -3.52 21.01
C GLY A 204 -8.35 -2.32 20.59
N ILE A 205 -7.55 -2.42 19.53
CA ILE A 205 -6.63 -1.35 19.13
C ILE A 205 -7.34 -0.03 18.84
N ALA A 206 -8.50 -0.05 18.17
CA ALA A 206 -9.24 1.17 17.87
C ALA A 206 -9.63 1.95 19.13
N ALA A 207 -10.16 1.25 20.13
CA ALA A 207 -10.52 1.85 21.41
C ALA A 207 -9.27 2.34 22.18
N THR A 208 -8.16 1.60 22.09
CA THR A 208 -6.91 1.96 22.79
C THR A 208 -6.32 3.28 22.27
N VAL A 209 -6.41 3.54 20.96
CA VAL A 209 -5.85 4.75 20.34
C VAL A 209 -6.91 5.76 19.92
N GLU A 210 -8.19 5.48 20.24
CA GLU A 210 -9.34 6.35 19.92
C GLU A 210 -9.51 6.62 18.42
N ALA A 211 -9.29 5.63 17.54
CA ALA A 211 -9.49 5.77 16.11
C ALA A 211 -10.98 5.69 15.73
N ASP A 212 -11.34 6.31 14.62
CA ASP A 212 -12.72 6.33 14.09
C ASP A 212 -13.05 5.08 13.26
N GLY A 213 -12.04 4.30 12.86
CA GLY A 213 -12.23 3.03 12.17
C GLY A 213 -10.94 2.23 12.01
N LEU A 214 -11.12 0.91 11.85
CA LEU A 214 -10.07 -0.03 11.51
C LEU A 214 -10.36 -0.62 10.14
N ALA A 215 -9.33 -0.71 9.30
CA ALA A 215 -9.39 -1.38 8.01
C ALA A 215 -8.43 -2.56 8.00
N HIS A 216 -8.94 -3.76 7.74
CA HIS A 216 -8.15 -4.99 7.57
C HIS A 216 -7.85 -5.29 6.10
N SER A 217 -8.44 -4.50 5.20
CA SER A 217 -8.29 -4.60 3.76
C SER A 217 -8.46 -3.23 3.10
N LEU A 218 -8.07 -3.11 1.83
CA LEU A 218 -8.27 -1.88 1.05
C LEU A 218 -9.76 -1.66 0.72
N VAL A 219 -10.51 -2.74 0.52
CA VAL A 219 -11.96 -2.69 0.34
C VAL A 219 -12.63 -2.09 1.58
N GLU A 220 -12.24 -2.53 2.78
CA GLU A 220 -12.75 -1.95 4.03
C GLU A 220 -12.31 -0.50 4.21
N ALA A 221 -11.04 -0.19 3.92
CA ALA A 221 -10.52 1.18 3.99
C ALA A 221 -11.30 2.13 3.08
N LEU A 222 -11.58 1.72 1.85
CA LEU A 222 -12.39 2.48 0.90
C LEU A 222 -13.83 2.68 1.41
N ALA A 223 -14.45 1.62 1.94
CA ALA A 223 -15.80 1.71 2.48
C ALA A 223 -15.88 2.67 3.68
N LEU A 224 -14.87 2.66 4.55
CA LEU A 224 -14.76 3.60 5.68
C LEU A 224 -14.52 5.02 5.18
N ALA A 225 -13.61 5.23 4.24
CA ALA A 225 -13.34 6.54 3.67
C ALA A 225 -14.59 7.18 3.07
N ARG A 226 -15.38 6.40 2.31
CA ARG A 226 -16.66 6.87 1.73
C ARG A 226 -17.66 7.32 2.78
N ARG A 227 -17.71 6.68 3.97
CA ARG A 227 -18.60 7.10 5.09
C ARG A 227 -18.21 8.45 5.68
N HIS A 228 -16.92 8.80 5.61
CA HIS A 228 -16.37 10.05 6.13
C HIS A 228 -16.19 11.12 5.05
N ARG A 229 -16.63 10.85 3.82
CA ARG A 229 -16.56 11.82 2.73
C ARG A 229 -17.48 13.00 3.03
N PRO A 230 -16.97 14.25 3.01
CA PRO A 230 -17.81 15.44 3.11
C PRO A 230 -18.83 15.49 1.97
N ALA A 231 -20.02 16.04 2.27
CA ALA A 231 -21.10 16.23 1.28
C ALA A 231 -20.75 17.28 0.22
#